data_1230d74774d6464e9f6f630310b8c23f
#
_entry.id   1230d74774d6464e9f6f630310b8c23f
#
_cell.length_a   1.000
_cell.length_b   1.000
_cell.length_c   1.000
_cell.angle_alpha   90.00
_cell.angle_beta   90.00
_cell.angle_gamma   90.00
#
_symmetry.space_group_name_H-M   'P 1'
#
loop_
_entity.id
_entity.type
_entity.pdbx_description
1 polymer ?
#
loop_
_entity_poly.entity_id
_entity_poly.type
_entity_poly.pdbx_seq_one_letter_code
_entity_poly.pdbx_strand_id
1 'polypeptide(L)'
;WMLTRTDQGFLGQSFSEDGGASWAKADLSTIVAPQSPFIFKRIPTTGDLLMIRNPNVDLKHHHQGRRTPLRCTISSDEGRTWKHPRDLEDDLSFAWSYGSCTFVGDKAILTYYKERFDKPWHTLRVTRVPVSWLYR
;
A
#
# COMPACT_ATOMS: atom_id res chain seq x y z
N TRP A 1 11.48 -10.75 -2.37
CA TRP A 1 10.07 -10.68 -2.76
C TRP A 1 9.78 -9.37 -3.48
N MET A 2 9.14 -9.45 -4.62
CA MET A 2 8.67 -8.31 -5.43
C MET A 2 7.15 -8.35 -5.52
N LEU A 3 6.54 -7.19 -5.39
CA LEU A 3 5.12 -6.99 -5.63
C LEU A 3 4.92 -6.01 -6.79
N THR A 4 3.90 -6.21 -7.60
CA THR A 4 3.55 -5.34 -8.71
C THR A 4 2.04 -5.12 -8.81
N ARG A 5 1.64 -4.02 -9.44
CA ARG A 5 0.24 -3.78 -9.77
C ARG A 5 -0.20 -4.69 -10.91
N THR A 6 -1.45 -5.14 -10.83
CA THR A 6 -2.14 -5.79 -11.95
C THR A 6 -3.50 -5.13 -12.20
N ASP A 7 -4.15 -5.54 -13.23
CA ASP A 7 -5.54 -5.21 -13.57
C ASP A 7 -6.54 -6.30 -13.16
N GLN A 8 -6.10 -7.24 -12.29
CA GLN A 8 -6.85 -8.45 -11.93
C GLN A 8 -7.46 -8.41 -10.53
N GLY A 9 -7.41 -7.25 -9.85
CA GLY A 9 -7.93 -7.08 -8.50
C GLY A 9 -7.04 -7.61 -7.38
N PHE A 10 -5.87 -8.13 -7.70
CA PHE A 10 -4.83 -8.60 -6.77
C PHE A 10 -3.46 -8.05 -7.18
N LEU A 11 -2.54 -7.92 -6.24
CA LEU A 11 -1.15 -7.66 -6.59
C LEU A 11 -0.52 -8.89 -7.24
N GLY A 12 0.35 -8.68 -8.22
CA GLY A 12 1.26 -9.69 -8.72
C GLY A 12 2.45 -9.84 -7.78
N GLN A 13 3.08 -11.01 -7.77
CA GLN A 13 4.26 -11.29 -6.96
C GLN A 13 5.27 -12.16 -7.71
N SER A 14 6.52 -12.00 -7.32
CA SER A 14 7.61 -12.90 -7.70
C SER A 14 8.65 -12.95 -6.59
N PHE A 15 9.47 -14.01 -6.58
CA PHE A 15 10.52 -14.24 -5.60
C PHE A 15 11.87 -14.42 -6.29
N SER A 16 12.91 -13.92 -5.65
CA SER A 16 14.31 -14.12 -6.03
C SER A 16 15.06 -14.75 -4.88
N GLU A 17 15.91 -15.71 -5.17
CA GLU A 17 16.78 -16.40 -4.18
C GLU A 17 18.24 -15.94 -4.30
N ASP A 18 18.56 -15.10 -5.27
CA ASP A 18 19.92 -14.66 -5.64
C ASP A 18 20.13 -13.15 -5.55
N GLY A 19 19.40 -12.49 -4.64
CA GLY A 19 19.53 -11.04 -4.43
C GLY A 19 18.93 -10.18 -5.54
N GLY A 20 18.04 -10.75 -6.39
CA GLY A 20 17.37 -10.05 -7.46
C GLY A 20 18.01 -10.21 -8.84
N ALA A 21 19.03 -11.06 -8.99
CA ALA A 21 19.68 -11.33 -10.28
C ALA A 21 18.76 -12.16 -11.21
N SER A 22 17.99 -13.08 -10.63
CA SER A 22 16.91 -13.79 -11.32
C SER A 22 15.62 -13.81 -10.51
N TRP A 23 14.50 -14.06 -11.17
CA TRP A 23 13.18 -14.02 -10.57
C TRP A 23 12.35 -15.22 -11.01
N ALA A 24 11.64 -15.83 -10.07
CA ALA A 24 10.66 -16.86 -10.38
C ALA A 24 9.56 -16.32 -11.31
N LYS A 25 8.83 -17.21 -11.96
CA LYS A 25 7.65 -16.81 -12.75
C LYS A 25 6.68 -16.04 -11.85
N ALA A 26 6.25 -14.87 -12.33
CA ALA A 26 5.28 -14.06 -11.61
C ALA A 26 3.91 -14.75 -11.54
N ASP A 27 3.22 -14.59 -10.43
CA ASP A 27 1.87 -15.11 -10.18
C ASP A 27 1.05 -14.06 -9.42
N LEU A 28 -0.25 -14.27 -9.25
CA LEU A 28 -1.10 -13.43 -8.41
C LEU A 28 -0.85 -13.75 -6.92
N SER A 29 -0.74 -12.71 -6.13
CA SER A 29 -0.73 -12.83 -4.66
C SER A 29 -2.17 -12.93 -4.13
N THR A 30 -2.32 -13.16 -2.83
CA THR A 30 -3.61 -13.07 -2.12
C THR A 30 -3.96 -11.64 -1.70
N ILE A 31 -3.13 -10.65 -2.02
CA ILE A 31 -3.31 -9.27 -1.60
C ILE A 31 -4.26 -8.56 -2.56
N VAL A 32 -5.48 -8.34 -2.10
CA VAL A 32 -6.51 -7.61 -2.87
C VAL A 32 -6.10 -6.14 -3.03
N ALA A 33 -6.05 -5.67 -4.27
CA ALA A 33 -5.77 -4.28 -4.62
C ALA A 33 -6.32 -3.96 -6.02
N PRO A 34 -6.86 -2.76 -6.26
CA PRO A 34 -7.13 -2.27 -7.59
C PRO A 34 -5.82 -1.94 -8.31
N GLN A 35 -5.89 -1.52 -9.57
CA GLN A 35 -4.73 -1.01 -10.31
C GLN A 35 -4.26 0.33 -9.73
N SER A 36 -3.76 0.31 -8.50
CA SER A 36 -3.37 1.47 -7.70
C SER A 36 -1.93 1.33 -7.20
N PRO A 37 -1.17 2.42 -7.06
CA PRO A 37 0.12 2.40 -6.40
C PRO A 37 -0.05 1.97 -4.94
N PHE A 38 0.96 1.31 -4.42
CA PHE A 38 1.05 0.89 -3.01
C PHE A 38 2.44 1.17 -2.44
N ILE A 39 2.54 1.17 -1.11
CA ILE A 39 3.81 1.22 -0.37
C ILE A 39 4.02 -0.13 0.28
N PHE A 40 5.23 -0.66 0.15
CA PHE A 40 5.64 -1.91 0.77
C PHE A 40 7.04 -1.70 1.37
N LYS A 41 7.16 -1.75 2.69
CA LYS A 41 8.41 -1.45 3.39
C LYS A 41 8.56 -2.25 4.69
N ARG A 42 9.80 -2.52 5.05
CA ARG A 42 10.14 -3.03 6.38
C ARG A 42 10.23 -1.87 7.38
N ILE A 43 9.61 -2.05 8.54
CA ILE A 43 9.66 -1.11 9.66
C ILE A 43 10.99 -1.33 10.41
N PRO A 44 11.91 -0.34 10.47
CA PRO A 44 13.24 -0.58 11.02
C PRO A 44 13.28 -0.94 12.50
N THR A 45 12.30 -0.46 13.28
CA THR A 45 12.26 -0.65 14.73
C THR A 45 11.67 -1.98 15.18
N THR A 46 10.87 -2.64 14.34
CA THR A 46 10.20 -3.91 14.68
C THR A 46 10.61 -5.07 13.78
N GLY A 47 11.13 -4.78 12.58
CA GLY A 47 11.40 -5.77 11.55
C GLY A 47 10.18 -6.20 10.74
N ASP A 48 8.98 -5.81 11.13
CA ASP A 48 7.72 -6.16 10.45
C ASP A 48 7.58 -5.46 9.10
N LEU A 49 6.73 -6.00 8.24
CA LEU A 49 6.41 -5.38 6.96
C LEU A 49 5.18 -4.48 7.09
N LEU A 50 5.30 -3.28 6.56
CA LEU A 50 4.21 -2.33 6.38
C LEU A 50 3.75 -2.36 4.92
N MET A 51 2.44 -2.49 4.70
CA MET A 51 1.81 -2.24 3.42
C MET A 51 0.79 -1.13 3.55
N ILE A 52 0.82 -0.17 2.62
CA ILE A 52 -0.18 0.88 2.50
C ILE A 52 -0.74 0.82 1.08
N ARG A 53 -2.04 0.61 0.97
CA ARG A 53 -2.74 0.41 -0.30
C ARG A 53 -4.19 0.84 -0.24
N ASN A 54 -4.85 0.89 -1.38
CA ASN A 54 -6.31 0.97 -1.47
C ASN A 54 -6.86 -0.46 -1.51
N PRO A 55 -7.78 -0.85 -0.60
CA PRO A 55 -8.26 -2.23 -0.52
C PRO A 55 -9.50 -2.50 -1.38
N ASN A 56 -10.17 -1.47 -1.90
CA ASN A 56 -11.45 -1.60 -2.57
C ASN A 56 -11.26 -1.91 -4.06
N VAL A 57 -11.73 -3.07 -4.48
CA VAL A 57 -11.71 -3.51 -5.88
C VAL A 57 -13.11 -3.47 -6.45
N ASP A 58 -13.24 -2.88 -7.63
CA ASP A 58 -14.40 -2.96 -8.51
C ASP A 58 -13.91 -3.14 -9.94
N LEU A 59 -13.91 -4.35 -10.44
CA LEU A 59 -13.35 -4.70 -11.76
C LEU A 59 -14.06 -4.00 -12.93
N LYS A 60 -15.23 -3.42 -12.70
CA LYS A 60 -15.96 -2.63 -13.71
C LYS A 60 -15.55 -1.16 -13.73
N HIS A 61 -14.85 -0.71 -12.70
CA HIS A 61 -14.39 0.67 -12.60
C HIS A 61 -13.05 0.86 -13.33
N HIS A 62 -12.82 2.05 -13.90
CA HIS A 62 -11.50 2.43 -14.40
C HIS A 62 -10.45 2.26 -13.29
N HIS A 63 -9.30 1.67 -13.60
CA HIS A 63 -8.29 1.20 -12.64
C HIS A 63 -8.79 0.15 -11.64
N GLN A 64 -9.87 -0.60 -11.94
CA GLN A 64 -10.45 -1.67 -11.14
C GLN A 64 -10.80 -1.26 -9.70
N GLY A 65 -11.17 0.01 -9.50
CA GLY A 65 -11.65 0.53 -8.23
C GLY A 65 -11.20 1.95 -7.92
N ARG A 66 -11.94 2.60 -7.04
CA ARG A 66 -11.58 3.92 -6.53
C ARG A 66 -10.38 3.79 -5.59
N ARG A 67 -9.46 4.75 -5.67
CA ARG A 67 -8.26 4.79 -4.82
C ARG A 67 -8.59 5.34 -3.42
N THR A 68 -9.55 4.72 -2.75
CA THR A 68 -10.05 5.09 -1.41
C THR A 68 -10.65 3.86 -0.72
N PRO A 69 -10.50 3.71 0.62
CA PRO A 69 -9.62 4.47 1.52
C PRO A 69 -8.14 4.22 1.24
N LEU A 70 -7.26 4.95 1.93
CA LEU A 70 -5.82 4.63 2.01
C LEU A 70 -5.58 3.87 3.30
N ARG A 71 -5.35 2.56 3.20
CA ARG A 71 -5.26 1.63 4.34
C ARG A 71 -3.85 1.11 4.53
N CYS A 72 -3.40 1.09 5.79
CA CYS A 72 -2.21 0.37 6.20
C CYS A 72 -2.56 -0.99 6.83
N THR A 73 -1.65 -1.95 6.67
CA THR A 73 -1.65 -3.26 7.33
C THR A 73 -0.23 -3.68 7.65
N ILE A 74 -0.07 -4.52 8.68
CA ILE A 74 1.22 -4.99 9.17
C ILE A 74 1.30 -6.51 9.00
N SER A 75 2.47 -7.00 8.63
CA SER A 75 2.81 -8.42 8.67
C SER A 75 4.06 -8.64 9.52
N SER A 76 3.95 -9.53 10.49
CA SER A 76 5.07 -10.00 11.34
C SER A 76 5.59 -11.38 10.93
N ASP A 77 5.16 -11.90 9.79
CA ASP A 77 5.45 -13.25 9.30
C ASP A 77 5.89 -13.27 7.83
N GLU A 78 6.66 -12.26 7.43
CA GLU A 78 7.22 -12.09 6.07
C GLU A 78 6.13 -12.07 4.97
N GLY A 79 4.99 -11.43 5.27
CA GLY A 79 3.92 -11.21 4.30
C GLY A 79 2.93 -12.36 4.15
N ARG A 80 3.02 -13.42 4.98
CA ARG A 80 2.08 -14.55 4.94
C ARG A 80 0.70 -14.15 5.45
N THR A 81 0.64 -13.35 6.52
CA THR A 81 -0.62 -12.79 7.03
C THR A 81 -0.50 -11.28 7.25
N TRP A 82 -1.63 -10.57 7.10
CA TRP A 82 -1.72 -9.12 7.26
C TRP A 82 -2.73 -8.79 8.34
N LYS A 83 -2.30 -8.01 9.34
CA LYS A 83 -3.07 -7.66 10.54
C LYS A 83 -3.13 -6.14 10.72
N HIS A 84 -3.84 -5.69 11.74
CA HIS A 84 -3.96 -4.28 12.13
C HIS A 84 -4.39 -3.36 10.98
N PRO A 85 -5.53 -3.67 10.29
CA PRO A 85 -6.00 -2.80 9.22
C PRO A 85 -6.44 -1.46 9.81
N ARG A 86 -5.83 -0.36 9.32
CA ARG A 86 -6.17 1.00 9.72
C ARG A 86 -6.20 1.92 8.51
N ASP A 87 -7.21 2.76 8.46
CA ASP A 87 -7.29 3.77 7.43
C ASP A 87 -6.52 5.02 7.84
N LEU A 88 -5.53 5.38 7.02
CA LEU A 88 -4.81 6.65 7.10
C LEU A 88 -5.71 7.79 6.61
N GLU A 89 -6.51 7.47 5.60
CA GLU A 89 -7.48 8.36 4.97
C GLU A 89 -8.72 7.56 4.58
N ASP A 90 -9.91 8.03 4.97
CA ASP A 90 -11.18 7.35 4.79
C ASP A 90 -12.25 8.22 4.09
N ASP A 91 -11.93 9.48 3.77
CA ASP A 91 -12.85 10.36 3.06
C ASP A 91 -13.08 9.88 1.63
N LEU A 92 -14.28 9.35 1.38
CA LEU A 92 -14.68 8.76 0.11
C LEU A 92 -14.87 9.78 -1.02
N SER A 93 -14.80 11.10 -0.73
CA SER A 93 -14.83 12.16 -1.74
C SER A 93 -13.50 12.33 -2.46
N PHE A 94 -12.46 11.64 -2.00
CA PHE A 94 -11.10 11.77 -2.52
C PHE A 94 -10.50 10.44 -2.93
N ALA A 95 -9.62 10.49 -3.92
CA ALA A 95 -8.64 9.44 -4.21
C ALA A 95 -7.32 9.75 -3.49
N TRP A 96 -6.67 8.70 -3.01
CA TRP A 96 -5.41 8.73 -2.28
C TRP A 96 -4.42 7.80 -2.96
N SER A 97 -3.32 8.35 -3.50
CA SER A 97 -2.41 7.56 -4.33
C SER A 97 -0.99 8.09 -4.34
N TYR A 98 -0.10 7.37 -5.02
CA TYR A 98 1.30 7.75 -5.26
C TYR A 98 2.04 8.13 -3.98
N GLY A 99 1.89 7.28 -2.96
CA GLY A 99 2.51 7.50 -1.67
C GLY A 99 3.97 7.13 -1.60
N SER A 100 4.68 7.75 -0.66
CA SER A 100 5.97 7.28 -0.17
C SER A 100 5.96 7.19 1.36
N CYS A 101 6.87 6.40 1.92
CA CYS A 101 7.05 6.26 3.36
C CYS A 101 8.53 6.28 3.70
N THR A 102 8.90 7.07 4.71
CA THR A 102 10.24 7.09 5.30
C THR A 102 10.11 7.00 6.82
N PHE A 103 10.94 6.16 7.44
CA PHE A 103 10.98 6.06 8.90
C PHE A 103 12.06 6.97 9.46
N VAL A 104 11.71 7.74 10.51
CA VAL A 104 12.63 8.59 11.26
C VAL A 104 12.41 8.31 12.74
N GLY A 105 13.36 7.60 13.35
CA GLY A 105 13.19 7.08 14.72
C GLY A 105 11.92 6.22 14.84
N ASP A 106 11.07 6.57 15.77
CA ASP A 106 9.79 5.91 16.05
C ASP A 106 8.60 6.40 15.19
N LYS A 107 8.86 7.17 14.14
CA LYS A 107 7.81 7.78 13.31
C LYS A 107 7.89 7.34 11.86
N ALA A 108 6.73 7.11 11.25
CA ALA A 108 6.55 7.00 9.81
C ALA A 108 6.14 8.38 9.26
N ILE A 109 6.92 8.88 8.31
CA ILE A 109 6.62 10.08 7.53
C ILE A 109 6.09 9.62 6.18
N LEU A 110 4.88 10.01 5.89
CA LEU A 110 4.14 9.58 4.69
C LEU A 110 3.86 10.79 3.81
N THR A 111 4.07 10.65 2.51
CA THR A 111 3.57 11.61 1.53
C THR A 111 2.70 10.90 0.52
N TYR A 112 1.63 11.50 0.07
CA TYR A 112 0.73 10.95 -0.94
C TYR A 112 -0.12 12.04 -1.57
N TYR A 113 -0.65 11.77 -2.76
CA TYR A 113 -1.58 12.65 -3.43
C TYR A 113 -2.99 12.49 -2.86
N LYS A 114 -3.63 13.65 -2.67
CA LYS A 114 -5.06 13.82 -2.43
C LYS A 114 -5.66 14.42 -3.69
N GLU A 115 -6.59 13.72 -4.31
CA GLU A 115 -7.26 14.09 -5.55
C GLU A 115 -8.78 14.05 -5.35
N ARG A 116 -9.49 15.10 -5.76
CA ARG A 116 -10.95 15.07 -5.78
C ARG A 116 -11.47 14.36 -7.01
N PHE A 117 -12.55 13.58 -6.85
CA PHE A 117 -13.18 12.90 -8.00
C PHE A 117 -13.91 13.85 -8.95
N ASP A 118 -14.34 15.02 -8.46
CA ASP A 118 -15.12 16.00 -9.22
C ASP A 118 -14.29 17.17 -9.77
N LYS A 119 -13.00 17.22 -9.52
CA LYS A 119 -12.12 18.32 -9.94
C LYS A 119 -10.72 17.83 -10.31
N PRO A 120 -10.14 18.33 -11.42
CA PRO A 120 -8.83 17.88 -11.90
C PRO A 120 -7.67 18.58 -11.18
N TRP A 121 -7.62 18.52 -9.85
CA TRP A 121 -6.49 19.03 -9.10
C TRP A 121 -5.99 18.03 -8.06
N HIS A 122 -4.70 18.06 -7.81
CA HIS A 122 -4.02 17.24 -6.84
C HIS A 122 -3.34 18.10 -5.79
N THR A 123 -3.35 17.62 -4.55
CA THR A 123 -2.60 18.22 -3.45
C THR A 123 -1.66 17.16 -2.90
N LEU A 124 -0.41 17.51 -2.63
CA LEU A 124 0.48 16.66 -1.87
C LEU A 124 0.13 16.79 -0.38
N ARG A 125 -0.15 15.65 0.24
CA ARG A 125 -0.35 15.57 1.68
C ARG A 125 0.89 14.97 2.34
N VAL A 126 1.26 15.51 3.50
CA VAL A 126 2.31 14.97 4.37
C VAL A 126 1.67 14.60 5.70
N THR A 127 1.86 13.36 6.11
CA THR A 127 1.33 12.83 7.38
C THR A 127 2.44 12.19 8.17
N ARG A 128 2.46 12.42 9.48
CA ARG A 128 3.39 11.82 10.42
C ARG A 128 2.63 11.05 11.49
N VAL A 129 2.91 9.75 11.60
CA VAL A 129 2.32 8.89 12.62
C VAL A 129 3.40 8.16 13.42
N PRO A 130 3.22 7.94 14.72
CA PRO A 130 4.11 7.04 15.47
C PRO A 130 4.01 5.63 14.91
N VAL A 131 5.11 4.87 14.89
CA VAL A 131 5.09 3.46 14.50
C VAL A 131 4.08 2.66 15.33
N SER A 132 3.95 2.95 16.63
CA SER A 132 2.97 2.31 17.52
C SER A 132 1.51 2.52 17.08
N TRP A 133 1.21 3.58 16.32
CA TRP A 133 -0.12 3.82 15.78
C TRP A 133 -0.50 2.78 14.72
N LEU A 134 0.47 2.26 13.98
CA LEU A 134 0.26 1.25 12.93
C LEU A 134 -0.22 -0.11 13.47
N TYR A 135 -0.06 -0.36 14.79
CA TYR A 135 -0.36 -1.63 15.46
C TYR A 135 -1.63 -1.61 16.33
N ARG A 136 -2.35 -0.51 16.38
CA ARG A 136 -3.56 -0.36 17.22
C ARG A 136 -4.80 -0.92 16.55
#